data_4ddd4a21eb5200340eb3e1ae30e226bb
#
_entry.id   4ddd4a21eb5200340eb3e1ae30e226bb
#
_cell.length_a   1.000
_cell.length_b   1.000
_cell.length_c   1.000
_cell.angle_alpha   90.00
_cell.angle_beta   90.00
_cell.angle_gamma   90.00
#
_symmetry.space_group_name_H-M   'P 1'
#
loop_
_entity.id
_entity.type
_entity.pdbx_description
1 polymer ?
#
loop_
_entity_poly.entity_id
_entity_poly.type
_entity_poly.pdbx_seq_one_letter_code
_entity_poly.pdbx_strand_id
1 'polypeptide(L)'
;MCIRDRNKEVWSTFKLLADEPSECLGAYVISMTSAASDVLAVYLMQMQANIKNKLRVVPLFETLQDLKNAKSIMEKLFSLSWYRKLIKNKQEIMIGYSDSSKDAGKLSASWHQYKLQEEVLIIAKKYKIDLTFFHGRGGSHGRGGGPIQATMRSQPPNSVYGRIRITDQGEMIQQKYGYEPLAKYNLCSYIGSVMQATLNPPPHPKDSWRRLIEEMTKISTLGYRKNINENSDFIRYFKTVTPHLALGKLSIGSRPSKRKNVDNIQSLRAIPWVFAWTQIRLMLPAWLGTGDALKYSSVKNHKTILTDMEKNWPFFNSTMDILDMVISKVDPEISEVYENSLADKKLREVGDKLRSEFAIIKKLNRYITPRDIINQRKKFRTTVLVRNIYSEVLNILQAVVMNKISKKKFKSNDKKYLNDAMMTSIAGISAAMKNTG
;
A
#
# COMPACT_ATOMS: atom_id res chain seq x y z
N MET A 1 2.51 28.23 0.38
CA MET A 1 1.77 28.25 1.64
C MET A 1 2.75 28.48 2.77
N CYS A 2 2.65 29.62 3.48
CA CYS A 2 3.56 30.04 4.54
C CYS A 2 3.38 29.11 5.79
N ILE A 3 4.43 28.95 6.60
CA ILE A 3 4.35 28.20 7.87
C ILE A 3 3.21 28.76 8.74
N ARG A 4 3.04 30.08 8.73
CA ARG A 4 1.97 30.78 9.47
C ARG A 4 0.56 30.37 9.03
N ASP A 5 0.35 30.13 7.74
CA ASP A 5 -0.98 29.74 7.19
C ASP A 5 -1.31 28.29 7.56
N ARG A 6 -0.30 27.41 7.56
CA ARG A 6 -0.47 26.00 8.00
C ARG A 6 -0.82 25.92 9.50
N ASN A 7 -0.19 26.74 10.33
CA ASN A 7 -0.49 26.77 11.75
C ASN A 7 -1.91 27.26 12.02
N LYS A 8 -2.39 28.24 11.23
CA LYS A 8 -3.80 28.70 11.31
C LYS A 8 -4.79 27.61 10.92
N GLU A 9 -4.51 26.86 9.83
CA GLU A 9 -5.36 25.76 9.37
C GLU A 9 -5.45 24.64 10.41
N VAL A 10 -4.32 24.22 10.95
CA VAL A 10 -4.27 23.21 12.01
C VAL A 10 -5.04 23.69 13.25
N TRP A 11 -4.82 24.92 13.68
CA TRP A 11 -5.50 25.49 14.84
C TRP A 11 -7.02 25.60 14.61
N SER A 12 -7.45 26.01 13.43
CA SER A 12 -8.88 26.07 13.08
C SER A 12 -9.52 24.67 13.11
N THR A 13 -8.78 23.63 12.71
CA THR A 13 -9.24 22.24 12.84
C THR A 13 -9.49 21.86 14.31
N PHE A 14 -8.58 22.19 15.23
CA PHE A 14 -8.79 21.87 16.65
C PHE A 14 -9.96 22.68 17.27
N LYS A 15 -10.18 23.91 16.85
CA LYS A 15 -11.37 24.68 17.25
C LYS A 15 -12.65 24.02 16.78
N LEU A 16 -12.71 23.63 15.49
CA LEU A 16 -13.86 22.91 14.95
C LEU A 16 -14.14 21.61 15.73
N LEU A 17 -13.09 20.83 16.04
CA LEU A 17 -13.24 19.61 16.83
C LEU A 17 -13.73 19.86 18.27
N ALA A 18 -13.51 21.05 18.82
CA ALA A 18 -14.01 21.43 20.14
C ALA A 18 -15.51 21.76 20.14
N ASP A 19 -16.01 22.24 18.99
CA ASP A 19 -17.41 22.61 18.78
C ASP A 19 -18.28 21.40 18.40
N GLU A 20 -17.67 20.30 17.89
CA GLU A 20 -18.40 19.11 17.47
C GLU A 20 -18.73 18.18 18.65
N PRO A 21 -19.90 17.51 18.63
CA PRO A 21 -20.25 16.51 19.62
C PRO A 21 -19.24 15.36 19.64
N SER A 22 -18.77 15.01 20.84
CA SER A 22 -17.73 13.96 21.00
C SER A 22 -18.15 12.59 20.46
N GLU A 23 -19.46 12.31 20.41
CA GLU A 23 -20.05 11.08 19.90
C GLU A 23 -19.85 10.93 18.38
N CYS A 24 -19.72 12.04 17.68
CA CYS A 24 -19.46 12.05 16.23
C CYS A 24 -17.97 11.81 15.88
N LEU A 25 -17.09 11.87 16.87
CA LEU A 25 -15.64 11.81 16.68
C LEU A 25 -15.05 10.53 17.28
N GLY A 26 -14.17 9.87 16.52
CA GLY A 26 -13.57 8.61 16.95
C GLY A 26 -12.13 8.73 17.43
N ALA A 27 -11.24 9.12 16.53
CA ALA A 27 -9.81 9.20 16.79
C ALA A 27 -9.15 10.29 15.92
N TYR A 28 -8.07 10.86 16.42
CA TYR A 28 -7.22 11.77 15.66
C TYR A 28 -6.00 11.00 15.13
N VAL A 29 -5.99 10.71 13.84
CA VAL A 29 -4.88 9.99 13.20
C VAL A 29 -3.85 11.00 12.69
N ILE A 30 -2.59 10.83 13.10
CA ILE A 30 -1.49 11.68 12.64
C ILE A 30 -0.59 10.92 11.68
N SER A 31 -0.34 11.51 10.51
CA SER A 31 0.55 10.94 9.50
C SER A 31 2.02 11.27 9.79
N MET A 32 2.93 10.39 9.29
CA MET A 32 4.37 10.59 9.35
C MET A 32 4.90 10.83 10.77
N THR A 33 4.44 10.02 11.70
CA THR A 33 4.92 10.07 13.10
C THR A 33 6.39 9.67 13.17
N SER A 34 7.24 10.61 13.56
CA SER A 34 8.69 10.42 13.60
C SER A 34 9.27 10.51 15.01
N ALA A 35 8.51 11.06 15.95
CA ALA A 35 8.93 11.22 17.33
C ALA A 35 7.74 11.09 18.31
N ALA A 36 8.03 10.78 19.57
CA ALA A 36 7.03 10.75 20.64
C ALA A 36 6.36 12.12 20.85
N SER A 37 7.11 13.21 20.62
CA SER A 37 6.61 14.58 20.68
C SER A 37 5.47 14.86 19.70
N ASP A 38 5.42 14.18 18.56
CA ASP A 38 4.35 14.38 17.56
C ASP A 38 2.98 13.99 18.13
N VAL A 39 2.94 12.88 18.88
CA VAL A 39 1.73 12.41 19.58
C VAL A 39 1.35 13.37 20.72
N LEU A 40 2.35 13.79 21.49
CA LEU A 40 2.13 14.67 22.64
C LEU A 40 1.69 16.08 22.22
N ALA A 41 2.20 16.59 21.11
CA ALA A 41 1.79 17.86 20.54
C ALA A 41 0.28 17.89 20.20
N VAL A 42 -0.25 16.79 19.68
CA VAL A 42 -1.69 16.68 19.40
C VAL A 42 -2.52 16.71 20.68
N TYR A 43 -2.08 16.03 21.74
CA TYR A 43 -2.76 16.15 23.05
C TYR A 43 -2.70 17.56 23.59
N LEU A 44 -1.54 18.26 23.48
CA LEU A 44 -1.40 19.64 23.90
C LEU A 44 -2.37 20.57 23.13
N MET A 45 -2.47 20.39 21.80
CA MET A 45 -3.41 21.17 20.98
C MET A 45 -4.88 20.91 21.35
N GLN A 46 -5.23 19.67 21.65
CA GLN A 46 -6.58 19.34 22.15
C GLN A 46 -6.86 20.00 23.52
N MET A 47 -5.86 20.07 24.39
CA MET A 47 -5.99 20.75 25.69
C MET A 47 -6.18 22.26 25.52
N GLN A 48 -5.36 22.89 24.69
CA GLN A 48 -5.44 24.33 24.41
C GLN A 48 -6.73 24.73 23.70
N ALA A 49 -7.28 23.85 22.87
CA ALA A 49 -8.58 24.06 22.23
C ALA A 49 -9.77 23.75 23.15
N ASN A 50 -9.54 23.40 24.42
CA ASN A 50 -10.58 23.06 25.41
C ASN A 50 -11.48 21.88 24.98
N ILE A 51 -10.97 20.92 24.22
CA ILE A 51 -11.72 19.72 23.86
C ILE A 51 -11.99 18.93 25.15
N LYS A 52 -13.26 18.83 25.55
CA LYS A 52 -13.71 18.19 26.80
C LYS A 52 -13.33 16.70 26.82
N ASN A 53 -13.80 15.97 25.83
CA ASN A 53 -13.49 14.54 25.64
C ASN A 53 -12.37 14.40 24.62
N LYS A 54 -11.12 14.31 25.11
CA LYS A 54 -9.96 14.22 24.24
C LYS A 54 -10.03 12.98 23.34
N LEU A 55 -9.87 13.19 22.07
CA LEU A 55 -9.77 12.12 21.09
C LEU A 55 -8.49 11.32 21.33
N ARG A 56 -8.58 9.99 21.20
CA ARG A 56 -7.37 9.16 21.18
C ARG A 56 -6.51 9.53 19.98
N VAL A 57 -5.23 9.72 20.20
CA VAL A 57 -4.26 10.03 19.15
C VAL A 57 -3.67 8.73 18.62
N VAL A 58 -3.80 8.53 17.30
CA VAL A 58 -3.35 7.32 16.61
C VAL A 58 -2.14 7.69 15.74
N PRO A 59 -0.91 7.34 16.15
CA PRO A 59 0.26 7.54 15.31
C PRO A 59 0.22 6.61 14.10
N LEU A 60 0.49 7.16 12.91
CA LEU A 60 0.62 6.39 11.67
C LEU A 60 2.10 6.33 11.28
N PHE A 61 2.62 5.13 11.15
CA PHE A 61 3.96 4.84 10.66
C PHE A 61 3.88 4.44 9.18
N GLU A 62 4.41 5.29 8.30
CA GLU A 62 4.19 5.20 6.84
C GLU A 62 5.45 4.81 6.07
N THR A 63 6.60 5.41 6.38
CA THR A 63 7.85 5.13 5.66
C THR A 63 8.61 3.95 6.27
N LEU A 64 9.60 3.42 5.54
CA LEU A 64 10.48 2.38 6.09
C LEU A 64 11.17 2.83 7.37
N GLN A 65 11.58 4.11 7.43
CA GLN A 65 12.23 4.66 8.61
C GLN A 65 11.27 4.77 9.80
N ASP A 66 10.02 5.21 9.55
CA ASP A 66 8.99 5.27 10.60
C ASP A 66 8.70 3.88 11.16
N LEU A 67 8.56 2.86 10.28
CA LEU A 67 8.35 1.48 10.70
C LEU A 67 9.49 0.96 11.59
N LYS A 68 10.74 1.30 11.28
CA LYS A 68 11.91 0.92 12.10
C LYS A 68 11.97 1.66 13.43
N ASN A 69 11.52 2.91 13.47
CA ASN A 69 11.57 3.76 14.66
C ASN A 69 10.37 3.55 15.59
N ALA A 70 9.29 2.94 15.12
CA ALA A 70 8.03 2.80 15.86
C ALA A 70 8.22 2.21 17.25
N LYS A 71 9.07 1.18 17.38
CA LYS A 71 9.43 0.57 18.66
C LYS A 71 9.91 1.61 19.67
N SER A 72 10.95 2.37 19.34
CA SER A 72 11.56 3.34 20.25
C SER A 72 10.62 4.48 20.58
N ILE A 73 9.80 4.94 19.64
CA ILE A 73 8.80 5.99 19.82
C ILE A 73 7.73 5.54 20.80
N MET A 74 7.18 4.34 20.59
CA MET A 74 6.13 3.80 21.47
C MET A 74 6.67 3.43 22.85
N GLU A 75 7.91 2.93 22.96
CA GLU A 75 8.52 2.65 24.26
C GLU A 75 8.72 3.93 25.08
N LYS A 76 9.17 5.02 24.45
CA LYS A 76 9.26 6.34 25.11
C LYS A 76 7.90 6.80 25.63
N LEU A 77 6.84 6.69 24.84
CA LEU A 77 5.49 7.08 25.26
C LEU A 77 4.98 6.20 26.40
N PHE A 78 5.12 4.87 26.27
CA PHE A 78 4.61 3.93 27.26
C PHE A 78 5.42 3.93 28.56
N SER A 79 6.67 4.38 28.57
CA SER A 79 7.46 4.55 29.80
C SER A 79 6.90 5.64 30.72
N LEU A 80 6.22 6.66 30.14
CA LEU A 80 5.66 7.78 30.88
C LEU A 80 4.37 7.37 31.63
N SER A 81 4.40 7.35 32.95
CA SER A 81 3.24 6.95 33.78
C SER A 81 2.01 7.82 33.55
N TRP A 82 2.22 9.13 33.43
CA TRP A 82 1.13 10.07 33.15
C TRP A 82 0.51 9.86 31.78
N TYR A 83 1.31 9.47 30.74
CA TYR A 83 0.80 9.16 29.42
C TYR A 83 -0.11 7.91 29.46
N ARG A 84 0.33 6.85 30.14
CA ARG A 84 -0.49 5.64 30.33
C ARG A 84 -1.83 5.94 31.01
N LYS A 85 -1.81 6.82 32.02
CA LYS A 85 -3.05 7.30 32.68
C LYS A 85 -3.94 8.08 31.71
N LEU A 86 -3.36 8.99 30.92
CA LEU A 86 -4.07 9.79 29.92
C LEU A 86 -4.80 8.92 28.91
N ILE A 87 -4.15 7.89 28.35
CA ILE A 87 -4.72 6.96 27.38
C ILE A 87 -5.53 5.82 28.03
N LYS A 88 -5.68 5.78 29.35
CA LYS A 88 -6.36 4.72 30.09
C LYS A 88 -5.82 3.32 29.75
N ASN A 89 -4.51 3.19 29.57
CA ASN A 89 -3.80 1.99 29.13
C ASN A 89 -4.31 1.41 27.81
N LYS A 90 -4.91 2.19 26.91
CA LYS A 90 -5.38 1.76 25.59
C LYS A 90 -4.70 2.59 24.51
N GLN A 91 -4.05 1.93 23.56
CA GLN A 91 -3.41 2.60 22.43
C GLN A 91 -3.81 1.96 21.11
N GLU A 92 -4.04 2.80 20.11
CA GLU A 92 -4.21 2.37 18.73
C GLU A 92 -3.04 2.91 17.90
N ILE A 93 -2.50 2.09 17.00
CA ILE A 93 -1.38 2.42 16.12
C ILE A 93 -1.77 2.08 14.70
N MET A 94 -1.63 3.03 13.79
CA MET A 94 -1.92 2.82 12.38
C MET A 94 -0.65 2.43 11.61
N ILE A 95 -0.78 1.43 10.75
CA ILE A 95 0.28 0.91 9.88
C ILE A 95 0.00 1.34 8.44
N GLY A 96 0.94 2.07 7.83
CA GLY A 96 0.86 2.51 6.43
C GLY A 96 1.35 1.43 5.47
N TYR A 97 0.52 1.06 4.51
CA TYR A 97 0.83 0.02 3.53
C TYR A 97 1.32 0.58 2.20
N SER A 98 0.64 1.56 1.64
CA SER A 98 0.97 2.11 0.33
C SER A 98 2.21 3.00 0.37
N ASP A 99 2.35 3.84 1.38
CA ASP A 99 3.50 4.74 1.53
C ASP A 99 4.78 3.96 1.79
N SER A 100 4.76 2.93 2.63
CA SER A 100 5.92 2.06 2.86
C SER A 100 6.32 1.25 1.61
N SER A 101 5.35 0.76 0.84
CA SER A 101 5.61 0.06 -0.42
C SER A 101 6.19 1.00 -1.48
N LYS A 102 5.76 2.26 -1.51
CA LYS A 102 6.34 3.30 -2.37
C LYS A 102 7.78 3.64 -1.99
N ASP A 103 8.11 3.64 -0.68
CA ASP A 103 9.43 4.01 -0.17
C ASP A 103 10.48 2.88 -0.32
N ALA A 104 10.07 1.63 -0.14
CA ALA A 104 11.02 0.51 -0.01
C ALA A 104 10.72 -0.72 -0.88
N GLY A 105 9.68 -0.68 -1.71
CA GLY A 105 9.17 -1.85 -2.42
C GLY A 105 8.31 -2.76 -1.54
N LYS A 106 7.50 -3.59 -2.17
CA LYS A 106 6.45 -4.37 -1.48
C LYS A 106 6.99 -5.39 -0.49
N LEU A 107 8.02 -6.14 -0.87
CA LEU A 107 8.59 -7.20 -0.01
C LEU A 107 9.15 -6.62 1.29
N SER A 108 9.96 -5.58 1.17
CA SER A 108 10.56 -4.90 2.32
C SER A 108 9.50 -4.24 3.21
N ALA A 109 8.54 -3.53 2.62
CA ALA A 109 7.44 -2.92 3.36
C ALA A 109 6.66 -3.95 4.17
N SER A 110 6.30 -5.09 3.55
CA SER A 110 5.53 -6.14 4.23
C SER A 110 6.27 -6.71 5.44
N TRP A 111 7.57 -6.97 5.30
CA TRP A 111 8.37 -7.49 6.41
C TRP A 111 8.52 -6.47 7.56
N HIS A 112 8.79 -5.21 7.26
CA HIS A 112 8.92 -4.19 8.31
C HIS A 112 7.59 -3.87 9.00
N GLN A 113 6.45 -3.97 8.30
CA GLN A 113 5.13 -3.90 8.89
C GLN A 113 4.88 -5.08 9.86
N TYR A 114 5.34 -6.28 9.52
CA TYR A 114 5.26 -7.45 10.38
C TYR A 114 6.12 -7.26 11.64
N LYS A 115 7.39 -6.86 11.48
CA LYS A 115 8.32 -6.61 12.60
C LYS A 115 7.83 -5.54 13.56
N LEU A 116 7.33 -4.42 13.03
CA LEU A 116 6.77 -3.35 13.85
C LEU A 116 5.70 -3.90 14.80
N GLN A 117 4.79 -4.71 14.28
CA GLN A 117 3.72 -5.29 15.10
C GLN A 117 4.28 -6.18 16.21
N GLU A 118 5.21 -7.09 15.91
CA GLU A 118 5.85 -7.94 16.92
C GLU A 118 6.56 -7.12 18.01
N GLU A 119 7.37 -6.15 17.60
CA GLU A 119 8.19 -5.34 18.50
C GLU A 119 7.32 -4.47 19.42
N VAL A 120 6.26 -3.86 18.89
CA VAL A 120 5.37 -3.02 19.69
C VAL A 120 4.46 -3.86 20.60
N LEU A 121 4.07 -5.07 20.21
CA LEU A 121 3.34 -5.99 21.10
C LEU A 121 4.16 -6.36 22.34
N ILE A 122 5.46 -6.62 22.18
CA ILE A 122 6.35 -6.91 23.31
C ILE A 122 6.37 -5.74 24.30
N ILE A 123 6.46 -4.51 23.80
CA ILE A 123 6.47 -3.31 24.62
C ILE A 123 5.11 -3.07 25.25
N ALA A 124 4.03 -3.22 24.50
CA ALA A 124 2.68 -3.07 25.02
C ALA A 124 2.42 -4.03 26.19
N LYS A 125 2.87 -5.28 26.07
CA LYS A 125 2.80 -6.28 27.16
C LYS A 125 3.62 -5.84 28.37
N LYS A 126 4.86 -5.36 28.17
CA LYS A 126 5.75 -4.84 29.24
C LYS A 126 5.06 -3.75 30.08
N TYR A 127 4.38 -2.83 29.42
CA TYR A 127 3.72 -1.68 30.08
C TYR A 127 2.22 -1.89 30.35
N LYS A 128 1.68 -3.10 30.12
CA LYS A 128 0.26 -3.46 30.33
C LYS A 128 -0.69 -2.57 29.51
N ILE A 129 -0.31 -2.28 28.26
CA ILE A 129 -1.12 -1.51 27.32
C ILE A 129 -2.00 -2.45 26.50
N ASP A 130 -3.29 -2.17 26.47
CA ASP A 130 -4.25 -2.79 25.56
C ASP A 130 -4.10 -2.18 24.16
N LEU A 131 -3.37 -2.89 23.27
CA LEU A 131 -2.97 -2.40 21.96
C LEU A 131 -3.93 -2.86 20.87
N THR A 132 -4.26 -1.96 19.95
CA THR A 132 -5.00 -2.27 18.72
C THR A 132 -4.20 -1.80 17.52
N PHE A 133 -4.00 -2.66 16.53
CA PHE A 133 -3.45 -2.24 15.24
C PHE A 133 -4.56 -1.82 14.28
N PHE A 134 -4.36 -0.65 13.70
CA PHE A 134 -5.18 -0.11 12.63
C PHE A 134 -4.46 -0.28 11.30
N HIS A 135 -4.93 -1.19 10.47
CA HIS A 135 -4.34 -1.49 9.19
C HIS A 135 -4.85 -0.53 8.11
N GLY A 136 -4.00 0.40 7.68
CA GLY A 136 -4.26 1.30 6.55
C GLY A 136 -4.15 0.58 5.21
N ARG A 137 -4.83 -0.58 5.09
CA ARG A 137 -4.82 -1.39 3.88
C ARG A 137 -5.83 -0.85 2.87
N GLY A 138 -5.42 -0.79 1.60
CA GLY A 138 -6.37 -0.61 0.52
C GLY A 138 -7.00 -1.93 0.07
N GLY A 139 -8.13 -1.86 -0.64
CA GLY A 139 -8.78 -3.02 -1.23
C GLY A 139 -8.01 -3.66 -2.39
N SER A 140 -7.04 -2.95 -2.95
CA SER A 140 -6.23 -3.45 -4.08
C SER A 140 -5.03 -4.29 -3.64
N HIS A 141 -4.56 -5.17 -4.51
CA HIS A 141 -3.44 -6.06 -4.22
C HIS A 141 -2.11 -5.30 -4.04
N GLY A 142 -1.91 -4.22 -4.77
CA GLY A 142 -0.76 -3.31 -4.61
C GLY A 142 -0.70 -2.61 -3.26
N ARG A 143 -1.83 -2.54 -2.55
CA ARG A 143 -1.97 -1.93 -1.22
C ARG A 143 -2.17 -2.95 -0.10
N GLY A 144 -1.90 -4.22 -0.36
CA GLY A 144 -2.00 -5.31 0.62
C GLY A 144 -3.37 -6.00 0.66
N GLY A 145 -4.25 -5.75 -0.34
CA GLY A 145 -5.52 -6.47 -0.47
C GLY A 145 -5.31 -7.95 -0.80
N GLY A 146 -6.07 -8.81 -0.16
CA GLY A 146 -6.09 -10.27 -0.36
C GLY A 146 -7.30 -10.87 0.33
N PRO A 147 -7.52 -12.19 0.24
CA PRO A 147 -8.58 -12.84 1.00
C PRO A 147 -8.47 -12.52 2.49
N ILE A 148 -9.60 -12.20 3.12
CA ILE A 148 -9.67 -11.73 4.52
C ILE A 148 -8.98 -12.72 5.46
N GLN A 149 -9.27 -14.01 5.32
CA GLN A 149 -8.69 -15.06 6.16
C GLN A 149 -7.17 -15.16 6.02
N ALA A 150 -6.64 -15.17 4.80
CA ALA A 150 -5.20 -15.19 4.55
C ALA A 150 -4.52 -13.94 5.11
N THR A 151 -5.19 -12.79 5.00
CA THR A 151 -4.76 -11.52 5.54
C THR A 151 -4.62 -11.55 7.06
N MET A 152 -5.60 -12.08 7.78
CA MET A 152 -5.54 -12.16 9.26
C MET A 152 -4.45 -13.13 9.71
N ARG A 153 -4.34 -14.27 9.05
CA ARG A 153 -3.31 -15.27 9.36
C ARG A 153 -1.89 -14.84 8.99
N SER A 154 -1.74 -13.88 8.09
CA SER A 154 -0.43 -13.33 7.71
C SER A 154 0.13 -12.32 8.72
N GLN A 155 -0.66 -11.93 9.72
CA GLN A 155 -0.18 -11.03 10.77
C GLN A 155 0.63 -11.81 11.83
N PRO A 156 1.47 -11.13 12.63
CA PRO A 156 2.18 -11.76 13.73
C PRO A 156 1.22 -12.41 14.74
N PRO A 157 1.67 -13.47 15.44
CA PRO A 157 0.88 -14.06 16.52
C PRO A 157 0.45 -13.00 17.54
N ASN A 158 -0.79 -13.07 17.99
CA ASN A 158 -1.39 -12.15 18.97
C ASN A 158 -1.54 -10.68 18.54
N SER A 159 -1.21 -10.33 17.28
CA SER A 159 -1.47 -8.97 16.77
C SER A 159 -2.95 -8.73 16.43
N VAL A 160 -3.68 -9.82 16.17
CA VAL A 160 -5.14 -9.84 16.05
C VAL A 160 -5.68 -10.63 17.24
N TYR A 161 -6.20 -9.93 18.24
CA TYR A 161 -6.73 -10.53 19.47
C TYR A 161 -8.10 -9.94 19.80
N GLY A 162 -9.16 -10.69 19.48
CA GLY A 162 -10.54 -10.29 19.67
C GLY A 162 -11.02 -9.10 18.82
N ARG A 163 -10.11 -8.38 18.17
CA ARG A 163 -10.42 -7.19 17.36
C ARG A 163 -9.35 -6.88 16.33
N ILE A 164 -9.76 -6.16 15.30
CA ILE A 164 -8.90 -5.55 14.31
C ILE A 164 -9.57 -4.30 13.76
N ARG A 165 -8.79 -3.30 13.38
CA ARG A 165 -9.29 -2.14 12.63
C ARG A 165 -8.64 -2.10 11.26
N ILE A 166 -9.46 -1.98 10.21
CA ILE A 166 -9.00 -1.95 8.82
C ILE A 166 -9.67 -0.78 8.11
N THR A 167 -8.93 -0.08 7.27
CA THR A 167 -9.51 0.91 6.37
C THR A 167 -10.10 0.20 5.15
N ASP A 168 -11.39 0.38 4.90
CA ASP A 168 -11.96 0.18 3.58
C ASP A 168 -12.09 1.53 2.88
N GLN A 169 -11.76 1.57 1.60
CA GLN A 169 -11.89 2.80 0.81
C GLN A 169 -13.33 3.02 0.39
N GLY A 170 -13.73 4.29 0.24
CA GLY A 170 -15.09 4.67 -0.06
C GLY A 170 -15.67 3.94 -1.27
N GLU A 171 -14.91 3.82 -2.35
CA GLU A 171 -15.32 3.09 -3.56
C GLU A 171 -15.53 1.59 -3.35
N MET A 172 -14.92 1.00 -2.31
CA MET A 172 -15.07 -0.42 -1.99
C MET A 172 -16.26 -0.69 -1.08
N ILE A 173 -16.77 0.31 -0.38
CA ILE A 173 -17.89 0.16 0.56
C ILE A 173 -19.11 -0.39 -0.14
N GLN A 174 -19.53 0.24 -1.24
CA GLN A 174 -20.67 -0.21 -2.01
C GLN A 174 -20.47 -1.60 -2.62
N GLN A 175 -19.25 -1.89 -3.12
CA GLN A 175 -18.93 -3.19 -3.68
C GLN A 175 -18.96 -4.33 -2.66
N LYS A 176 -18.60 -4.05 -1.40
CA LYS A 176 -18.55 -5.05 -0.33
C LYS A 176 -19.85 -5.17 0.46
N TYR A 177 -20.56 -4.07 0.63
CA TYR A 177 -21.66 -3.96 1.59
C TYR A 177 -22.97 -3.45 0.99
N GLY A 178 -22.98 -2.99 -0.28
CA GLY A 178 -24.17 -2.45 -0.95
C GLY A 178 -25.21 -3.49 -1.35
N TYR A 179 -24.90 -4.79 -1.26
CA TYR A 179 -25.82 -5.89 -1.51
C TYR A 179 -25.83 -6.83 -0.31
N GLU A 180 -26.97 -7.03 0.32
CA GLU A 180 -27.11 -7.73 1.62
C GLU A 180 -26.42 -9.08 1.70
N PRO A 181 -26.61 -10.03 0.75
CA PRO A 181 -25.93 -11.33 0.83
C PRO A 181 -24.39 -11.20 0.80
N LEU A 182 -23.87 -10.24 0.04
CA LEU A 182 -22.45 -9.97 -0.04
C LEU A 182 -21.92 -9.28 1.22
N ALA A 183 -22.69 -8.37 1.78
CA ALA A 183 -22.39 -7.73 3.07
C ALA A 183 -22.31 -8.78 4.18
N LYS A 184 -23.31 -9.67 4.28
CA LYS A 184 -23.32 -10.79 5.23
C LYS A 184 -22.10 -11.68 5.06
N TYR A 185 -21.79 -12.10 3.83
CA TYR A 185 -20.60 -12.91 3.54
C TYR A 185 -19.30 -12.23 3.99
N ASN A 186 -19.12 -10.93 3.69
CA ASN A 186 -17.93 -10.19 4.08
C ASN A 186 -17.83 -10.04 5.59
N LEU A 187 -18.91 -9.65 6.27
CA LEU A 187 -18.93 -9.49 7.74
C LEU A 187 -18.67 -10.82 8.46
N CYS A 188 -19.33 -11.90 8.05
CA CYS A 188 -19.08 -13.24 8.61
C CYS A 188 -17.62 -13.68 8.37
N SER A 189 -17.05 -13.37 7.19
CA SER A 189 -15.66 -13.67 6.89
C SER A 189 -14.70 -12.89 7.78
N TYR A 190 -14.97 -11.61 8.09
CA TYR A 190 -14.17 -10.83 9.05
C TYR A 190 -14.26 -11.39 10.46
N ILE A 191 -15.48 -11.62 10.95
CA ILE A 191 -15.71 -12.14 12.31
C ILE A 191 -15.02 -13.50 12.47
N GLY A 192 -15.29 -14.45 11.57
CA GLY A 192 -14.69 -15.78 11.61
C GLY A 192 -13.16 -15.76 11.53
N SER A 193 -12.59 -14.85 10.71
CA SER A 193 -11.14 -14.72 10.60
C SER A 193 -10.49 -14.13 11.86
N VAL A 194 -11.14 -13.16 12.52
CA VAL A 194 -10.68 -12.60 13.80
C VAL A 194 -10.78 -13.65 14.90
N MET A 195 -11.90 -14.39 14.97
CA MET A 195 -12.05 -15.49 15.92
C MET A 195 -10.96 -16.54 15.72
N GLN A 196 -10.72 -16.97 14.49
CA GLN A 196 -9.68 -17.94 14.18
C GLN A 196 -8.27 -17.44 14.56
N ALA A 197 -7.92 -16.19 14.24
CA ALA A 197 -6.62 -15.62 14.60
C ALA A 197 -6.43 -15.48 16.12
N THR A 198 -7.53 -15.27 16.86
CA THR A 198 -7.52 -15.14 18.31
C THR A 198 -7.37 -16.50 19.00
N LEU A 199 -8.17 -17.51 18.58
CA LEU A 199 -8.22 -18.83 19.21
C LEU A 199 -7.08 -19.75 18.74
N ASN A 200 -6.62 -19.58 17.51
CA ASN A 200 -5.55 -20.34 16.90
C ASN A 200 -4.56 -19.40 16.18
N PRO A 201 -3.74 -18.66 16.92
CA PRO A 201 -2.79 -17.70 16.33
C PRO A 201 -1.81 -18.39 15.37
N PRO A 202 -1.33 -17.66 14.34
CA PRO A 202 -0.34 -18.21 13.43
C PRO A 202 0.96 -18.54 14.16
N PRO A 203 1.79 -19.46 13.63
CA PRO A 203 3.05 -19.82 14.26
C PRO A 203 4.05 -18.65 14.24
N HIS A 204 4.93 -18.61 15.24
CA HIS A 204 6.08 -17.74 15.22
C HIS A 204 7.06 -18.14 14.09
N PRO A 205 7.67 -17.18 13.39
CA PRO A 205 8.65 -17.51 12.37
C PRO A 205 9.92 -18.12 13.00
N LYS A 206 10.48 -19.13 12.34
CA LYS A 206 11.77 -19.75 12.72
C LYS A 206 12.92 -18.73 12.53
N ASP A 207 13.99 -18.87 13.30
CA ASP A 207 15.16 -17.98 13.17
C ASP A 207 15.82 -18.03 11.79
N SER A 208 15.82 -19.20 11.14
CA SER A 208 16.31 -19.34 9.77
C SER A 208 15.47 -18.53 8.77
N TRP A 209 14.13 -18.49 8.95
CA TRP A 209 13.24 -17.69 8.12
C TRP A 209 13.47 -16.20 8.35
N ARG A 210 13.65 -15.79 9.61
CA ARG A 210 13.94 -14.39 9.95
C ARG A 210 15.24 -13.92 9.31
N ARG A 211 16.31 -14.68 9.44
CA ARG A 211 17.60 -14.34 8.81
C ARG A 211 17.46 -14.19 7.30
N LEU A 212 16.83 -15.15 6.63
CA LEU A 212 16.69 -15.09 5.18
C LEU A 212 15.83 -13.91 4.73
N ILE A 213 14.68 -13.67 5.35
CA ILE A 213 13.81 -12.55 4.95
C ILE A 213 14.45 -11.17 5.22
N GLU A 214 15.27 -11.05 6.28
CA GLU A 214 16.06 -9.83 6.54
C GLU A 214 17.06 -9.55 5.42
N GLU A 215 17.77 -10.57 4.94
CA GLU A 215 18.69 -10.44 3.81
C GLU A 215 17.94 -10.11 2.52
N MET A 216 16.88 -10.84 2.23
CA MET A 216 16.03 -10.62 1.06
C MET A 216 15.48 -9.19 1.01
N THR A 217 15.02 -8.67 2.14
CA THR A 217 14.42 -7.33 2.19
C THR A 217 15.46 -6.22 2.07
N LYS A 218 16.69 -6.41 2.58
CA LYS A 218 17.81 -5.48 2.34
C LYS A 218 18.10 -5.36 0.85
N ILE A 219 18.25 -6.51 0.18
CA ILE A 219 18.55 -6.57 -1.26
C ILE A 219 17.38 -5.99 -2.06
N SER A 220 16.15 -6.36 -1.72
CA SER A 220 14.94 -5.83 -2.37
C SER A 220 14.85 -4.30 -2.27
N THR A 221 15.15 -3.73 -1.10
CA THR A 221 15.13 -2.28 -0.89
C THR A 221 16.19 -1.58 -1.75
N LEU A 222 17.41 -2.13 -1.80
CA LEU A 222 18.48 -1.58 -2.62
C LEU A 222 18.11 -1.61 -4.11
N GLY A 223 17.64 -2.75 -4.62
CA GLY A 223 17.21 -2.88 -6.02
C GLY A 223 16.06 -1.94 -6.37
N TYR A 224 15.07 -1.82 -5.50
CA TYR A 224 13.96 -0.88 -5.67
C TYR A 224 14.45 0.58 -5.73
N ARG A 225 15.24 1.01 -4.77
CA ARG A 225 15.73 2.41 -4.68
C ARG A 225 16.70 2.75 -5.80
N LYS A 226 17.55 1.81 -6.21
CA LYS A 226 18.46 2.00 -7.36
C LYS A 226 17.69 2.36 -8.63
N ASN A 227 16.61 1.67 -8.91
CA ASN A 227 15.81 1.96 -10.11
C ASN A 227 15.07 3.31 -10.00
N ILE A 228 14.54 3.65 -8.83
CA ILE A 228 13.66 4.82 -8.67
C ILE A 228 14.44 6.11 -8.37
N ASN A 229 15.45 6.05 -7.50
CA ASN A 229 16.13 7.25 -7.00
C ASN A 229 17.42 7.61 -7.75
N GLU A 230 18.13 6.59 -8.25
CA GLU A 230 19.43 6.78 -8.89
C GLU A 230 19.32 6.95 -10.41
N ASN A 231 18.20 6.58 -11.00
CA ASN A 231 17.95 6.74 -12.43
C ASN A 231 17.23 8.06 -12.73
N SER A 232 17.94 9.06 -13.20
CA SER A 232 17.38 10.38 -13.55
C SER A 232 16.28 10.31 -14.63
N ASP A 233 16.37 9.35 -15.56
CA ASP A 233 15.40 9.18 -16.63
C ASP A 233 14.13 8.45 -16.14
N PHE A 234 14.18 7.77 -15.01
CA PHE A 234 13.03 7.05 -14.48
C PHE A 234 11.85 7.98 -14.13
N ILE A 235 12.13 9.15 -13.53
CA ILE A 235 11.09 10.15 -13.21
C ILE A 235 10.47 10.69 -14.50
N ARG A 236 11.32 10.95 -15.51
CA ARG A 236 10.88 11.44 -16.82
C ARG A 236 10.05 10.36 -17.53
N TYR A 237 10.48 9.11 -17.51
CA TYR A 237 9.73 7.96 -18.00
C TYR A 237 8.36 7.87 -17.36
N PHE A 238 8.29 7.83 -16.02
CA PHE A 238 7.02 7.80 -15.27
C PHE A 238 6.07 8.92 -15.70
N LYS A 239 6.55 10.16 -15.76
CA LYS A 239 5.73 11.32 -16.17
C LYS A 239 5.26 11.24 -17.61
N THR A 240 6.02 10.60 -18.48
CA THR A 240 5.71 10.50 -19.91
C THR A 240 4.71 9.40 -20.20
N VAL A 241 4.91 8.20 -19.66
CA VAL A 241 4.12 7.01 -20.05
C VAL A 241 2.88 6.79 -19.19
N THR A 242 2.76 7.48 -18.04
CA THR A 242 1.60 7.28 -17.17
C THR A 242 0.64 8.46 -17.17
N PRO A 243 -0.67 8.24 -16.94
CA PRO A 243 -1.66 9.31 -16.88
C PRO A 243 -1.66 10.06 -15.53
N HIS A 244 -0.49 10.24 -14.89
CA HIS A 244 -0.35 10.79 -13.53
C HIS A 244 -0.99 12.16 -13.33
N LEU A 245 -1.01 13.01 -14.36
CA LEU A 245 -1.65 14.34 -14.30
C LEU A 245 -3.18 14.23 -14.24
N ALA A 246 -3.76 13.30 -15.00
CA ALA A 246 -5.20 13.07 -14.98
C ALA A 246 -5.65 12.44 -13.66
N LEU A 247 -4.84 11.54 -13.10
CA LEU A 247 -5.08 10.94 -11.78
C LEU A 247 -5.14 11.97 -10.66
N GLY A 248 -4.37 13.06 -10.79
CA GLY A 248 -4.40 14.17 -9.83
C GLY A 248 -5.74 14.92 -9.75
N LYS A 249 -6.62 14.76 -10.75
CA LYS A 249 -7.96 15.37 -10.80
C LYS A 249 -9.05 14.45 -10.24
N LEU A 250 -8.76 13.20 -9.99
CA LEU A 250 -9.69 12.25 -9.41
C LEU A 250 -9.78 12.44 -7.91
N SER A 251 -10.98 12.48 -7.36
CA SER A 251 -11.26 12.48 -5.92
C SER A 251 -11.08 11.06 -5.35
N ILE A 252 -9.91 10.44 -5.58
CA ILE A 252 -9.57 9.12 -5.06
C ILE A 252 -8.71 9.28 -3.82
N GLY A 253 -9.20 8.72 -2.72
CA GLY A 253 -8.56 8.81 -1.41
C GLY A 253 -8.93 10.05 -0.62
N SER A 254 -8.65 10.01 0.68
CA SER A 254 -9.00 11.05 1.65
C SER A 254 -8.06 12.27 1.66
N ARG A 255 -7.08 12.34 0.76
CA ARG A 255 -6.03 13.37 0.76
C ARG A 255 -5.75 13.88 -0.65
N PRO A 256 -5.29 15.13 -0.81
CA PRO A 256 -4.84 15.65 -2.10
C PRO A 256 -3.76 14.76 -2.74
N SER A 257 -3.73 14.67 -4.06
CA SER A 257 -2.82 13.80 -4.82
C SER A 257 -1.32 14.13 -4.64
N LYS A 258 -1.00 15.39 -4.29
CA LYS A 258 0.38 15.87 -4.05
C LYS A 258 0.52 16.44 -2.65
N ARG A 259 1.69 16.23 -2.02
CA ARG A 259 2.05 16.82 -0.71
C ARG A 259 2.56 18.26 -0.84
N LYS A 260 3.26 18.58 -1.93
CA LYS A 260 3.85 19.90 -2.27
C LYS A 260 3.87 20.08 -3.78
N ASN A 261 4.00 21.30 -4.25
CA ASN A 261 4.19 21.61 -5.68
C ASN A 261 5.61 21.28 -6.22
N VAL A 262 6.32 20.37 -5.59
CA VAL A 262 7.65 19.93 -6.04
C VAL A 262 7.49 18.72 -6.93
N ASP A 263 8.16 18.75 -8.07
CA ASP A 263 8.02 17.78 -9.17
C ASP A 263 8.97 16.57 -9.01
N ASN A 264 8.99 15.99 -7.79
CA ASN A 264 9.72 14.75 -7.53
C ASN A 264 8.78 13.61 -7.11
N ILE A 265 9.24 12.35 -7.20
CA ILE A 265 8.48 11.17 -6.79
C ILE A 265 8.10 11.22 -5.31
N GLN A 266 8.96 11.80 -4.46
CA GLN A 266 8.71 11.88 -3.02
C GLN A 266 7.52 12.79 -2.68
N SER A 267 7.26 13.82 -3.50
CA SER A 267 6.10 14.70 -3.32
C SER A 267 4.77 14.04 -3.74
N LEU A 268 4.82 13.03 -4.59
CA LEU A 268 3.64 12.30 -5.04
C LEU A 268 3.12 11.40 -3.90
N ARG A 269 1.81 11.37 -3.70
CA ARG A 269 1.18 10.44 -2.77
C ARG A 269 1.24 9.00 -3.28
N ALA A 270 1.25 8.04 -2.36
CA ALA A 270 1.38 6.64 -2.71
C ALA A 270 0.20 6.09 -3.51
N ILE A 271 -1.03 6.57 -3.29
CA ILE A 271 -2.21 6.13 -4.04
C ILE A 271 -2.07 6.51 -5.52
N PRO A 272 -1.87 7.78 -5.91
CA PRO A 272 -1.61 8.15 -7.31
C PRO A 272 -0.40 7.42 -7.90
N TRP A 273 0.65 7.17 -7.13
CA TRP A 273 1.82 6.41 -7.56
C TRP A 273 1.47 4.99 -7.99
N VAL A 274 0.87 4.20 -7.10
CA VAL A 274 0.47 2.81 -7.40
C VAL A 274 -0.54 2.77 -8.53
N PHE A 275 -1.46 3.74 -8.54
CA PHE A 275 -2.53 3.79 -9.52
C PHE A 275 -2.02 4.08 -10.93
N ALA A 276 -1.05 4.98 -11.09
CA ALA A 276 -0.44 5.30 -12.37
C ALA A 276 0.19 4.06 -13.04
N TRP A 277 0.92 3.26 -12.27
CA TRP A 277 1.53 2.03 -12.75
C TRP A 277 0.51 0.93 -13.10
N THR A 278 -0.65 0.95 -12.44
CA THR A 278 -1.75 0.04 -12.79
C THR A 278 -2.36 0.39 -14.14
N GLN A 279 -2.46 1.67 -14.47
CA GLN A 279 -3.03 2.15 -15.73
C GLN A 279 -2.27 1.63 -16.95
N ILE A 280 -0.95 1.57 -16.88
CA ILE A 280 -0.11 1.07 -17.97
C ILE A 280 0.20 -0.43 -17.84
N ARG A 281 -0.54 -1.17 -17.02
CA ARG A 281 -0.42 -2.62 -16.82
C ARG A 281 0.96 -3.12 -16.34
N LEU A 282 1.81 -2.24 -15.78
CA LEU A 282 3.13 -2.62 -15.29
C LEU A 282 3.15 -2.94 -13.78
N MET A 283 2.25 -2.33 -13.00
CA MET A 283 2.08 -2.57 -11.55
C MET A 283 3.40 -2.56 -10.76
N LEU A 284 4.34 -1.76 -11.17
CA LEU A 284 5.73 -1.71 -10.75
C LEU A 284 5.98 -1.79 -9.23
N PRO A 285 5.27 -1.00 -8.37
CA PRO A 285 5.56 -0.98 -6.93
C PRO A 285 5.35 -2.31 -6.21
N ALA A 286 4.63 -3.24 -6.82
CA ALA A 286 4.29 -4.51 -6.19
C ALA A 286 5.37 -5.60 -6.38
N TRP A 287 6.27 -5.44 -7.36
CA TRP A 287 7.25 -6.45 -7.70
C TRP A 287 8.68 -5.93 -7.82
N LEU A 288 8.91 -4.63 -8.15
CA LEU A 288 10.25 -4.07 -8.34
C LEU A 288 11.12 -4.27 -7.08
N GLY A 289 12.34 -4.69 -7.28
CA GLY A 289 13.29 -5.04 -6.22
C GLY A 289 13.08 -6.45 -5.62
N THR A 290 11.88 -7.03 -5.71
CA THR A 290 11.66 -8.41 -5.25
C THR A 290 12.44 -9.40 -6.11
N GLY A 291 12.63 -9.12 -7.39
CA GLY A 291 13.42 -9.96 -8.30
C GLY A 291 14.87 -10.11 -7.88
N ASP A 292 15.48 -9.04 -7.38
CA ASP A 292 16.87 -9.06 -6.89
C ASP A 292 16.99 -9.98 -5.66
N ALA A 293 16.01 -9.91 -4.74
CA ALA A 293 15.95 -10.79 -3.58
C ALA A 293 15.75 -12.27 -3.95
N LEU A 294 14.89 -12.56 -4.93
CA LEU A 294 14.66 -13.92 -5.43
C LEU A 294 15.90 -14.45 -6.17
N LYS A 295 16.56 -13.63 -6.98
CA LYS A 295 17.80 -13.97 -7.66
C LYS A 295 18.91 -14.31 -6.66
N TYR A 296 19.10 -13.47 -5.64
CA TYR A 296 20.04 -13.74 -4.55
C TYR A 296 19.76 -15.08 -3.89
N SER A 297 18.51 -15.33 -3.52
CA SER A 297 18.11 -16.57 -2.86
C SER A 297 18.30 -17.81 -3.73
N SER A 298 18.12 -17.67 -5.04
CA SER A 298 18.37 -18.74 -6.01
C SER A 298 19.87 -19.05 -6.13
N VAL A 299 20.71 -18.02 -6.27
CA VAL A 299 22.18 -18.18 -6.36
C VAL A 299 22.77 -18.77 -5.09
N LYS A 300 22.25 -18.40 -3.92
CA LYS A 300 22.67 -18.94 -2.61
C LYS A 300 22.02 -20.29 -2.26
N ASN A 301 21.27 -20.87 -3.17
CA ASN A 301 20.59 -22.16 -3.01
C ASN A 301 19.67 -22.25 -1.77
N HIS A 302 18.94 -21.17 -1.47
CA HIS A 302 18.02 -21.13 -0.32
C HIS A 302 16.66 -21.81 -0.61
N LYS A 303 16.54 -22.64 -1.65
CA LYS A 303 15.27 -23.23 -2.09
C LYS A 303 14.54 -23.98 -0.99
N THR A 304 15.26 -24.80 -0.21
CA THR A 304 14.67 -25.59 0.88
C THR A 304 14.03 -24.69 1.94
N ILE A 305 14.74 -23.63 2.35
CA ILE A 305 14.22 -22.68 3.35
C ILE A 305 13.01 -21.93 2.79
N LEU A 306 13.06 -21.46 1.53
CA LEU A 306 11.95 -20.74 0.89
C LEU A 306 10.72 -21.63 0.74
N THR A 307 10.89 -22.90 0.39
CA THR A 307 9.81 -23.88 0.32
C THR A 307 9.18 -24.13 1.70
N ASP A 308 10.01 -24.23 2.76
CA ASP A 308 9.52 -24.36 4.14
C ASP A 308 8.77 -23.10 4.59
N MET A 309 9.29 -21.91 4.27
CA MET A 309 8.61 -20.62 4.54
C MET A 309 7.26 -20.54 3.83
N GLU A 310 7.22 -20.89 2.55
CA GLU A 310 5.99 -20.85 1.73
C GLU A 310 4.92 -21.80 2.28
N LYS A 311 5.32 -22.99 2.71
CA LYS A 311 4.40 -24.00 3.22
C LYS A 311 3.93 -23.71 4.65
N ASN A 312 4.80 -23.24 5.52
CA ASN A 312 4.59 -23.24 6.97
C ASN A 312 4.48 -21.84 7.59
N TRP A 313 4.81 -20.77 6.87
CA TRP A 313 4.71 -19.40 7.36
C TRP A 313 3.64 -18.60 6.62
N PRO A 314 2.46 -18.40 7.22
CA PRO A 314 1.34 -17.71 6.57
C PRO A 314 1.67 -16.31 6.06
N PHE A 315 2.57 -15.58 6.72
CA PHE A 315 3.06 -14.27 6.25
C PHE A 315 3.76 -14.40 4.89
N PHE A 316 4.72 -15.30 4.77
CA PHE A 316 5.47 -15.48 3.53
C PHE A 316 4.59 -16.03 2.41
N ASN A 317 3.77 -17.04 2.73
CA ASN A 317 2.79 -17.60 1.79
C ASN A 317 1.87 -16.52 1.22
N SER A 318 1.26 -15.68 2.09
CA SER A 318 0.37 -14.59 1.64
C SER A 318 1.12 -13.53 0.81
N THR A 319 2.40 -13.26 1.14
CA THR A 319 3.22 -12.31 0.38
C THR A 319 3.49 -12.82 -1.03
N MET A 320 3.84 -14.09 -1.18
CA MET A 320 4.05 -14.73 -2.48
C MET A 320 2.75 -14.87 -3.28
N ASP A 321 1.63 -15.19 -2.63
CA ASP A 321 0.29 -15.20 -3.25
C ASP A 321 -0.10 -13.85 -3.86
N ILE A 322 0.21 -12.75 -3.15
CA ILE A 322 -0.04 -11.40 -3.66
C ILE A 322 0.87 -11.09 -4.85
N LEU A 323 2.14 -11.49 -4.80
CA LEU A 323 3.07 -11.33 -5.91
C LEU A 323 2.58 -12.09 -7.16
N ASP A 324 2.16 -13.33 -7.02
CA ASP A 324 1.60 -14.14 -8.11
C ASP A 324 0.36 -13.49 -8.74
N MET A 325 -0.54 -12.99 -7.90
CA MET A 325 -1.72 -12.27 -8.38
C MET A 325 -1.37 -11.00 -9.15
N VAL A 326 -0.30 -10.30 -8.76
CA VAL A 326 0.17 -9.12 -9.49
C VAL A 326 0.83 -9.53 -10.80
N ILE A 327 1.74 -10.51 -10.78
CA ILE A 327 2.40 -11.04 -11.98
C ILE A 327 1.38 -11.46 -13.03
N SER A 328 0.25 -12.04 -12.61
CA SER A 328 -0.83 -12.46 -13.53
C SER A 328 -1.58 -11.32 -14.22
N LYS A 329 -1.49 -10.10 -13.69
CA LYS A 329 -2.16 -8.89 -14.22
C LYS A 329 -1.23 -7.97 -14.98
N VAL A 330 0.08 -8.11 -14.78
CA VAL A 330 1.08 -7.35 -15.53
C VAL A 330 1.05 -7.80 -16.99
N ASP A 331 1.07 -6.82 -17.88
CA ASP A 331 1.05 -7.01 -19.31
C ASP A 331 2.16 -6.16 -19.94
N PRO A 332 3.33 -6.77 -20.22
CA PRO A 332 4.47 -6.06 -20.80
C PRO A 332 4.19 -5.49 -22.18
N GLU A 333 3.36 -6.16 -23.02
CA GLU A 333 3.02 -5.71 -24.37
C GLU A 333 2.18 -4.43 -24.33
N ILE A 334 1.18 -4.39 -23.43
CA ILE A 334 0.40 -3.15 -23.21
C ILE A 334 1.30 -2.02 -22.70
N SER A 335 2.23 -2.28 -21.77
CA SER A 335 3.20 -1.27 -21.32
C SER A 335 4.00 -0.71 -22.48
N GLU A 336 4.45 -1.56 -23.40
CA GLU A 336 5.21 -1.18 -24.61
C GLU A 336 4.37 -0.32 -25.57
N VAL A 337 3.05 -0.53 -25.68
CA VAL A 337 2.16 0.33 -26.47
C VAL A 337 2.20 1.79 -25.97
N TYR A 338 2.19 2.00 -24.64
CA TYR A 338 2.32 3.36 -24.08
C TYR A 338 3.69 3.96 -24.39
N GLU A 339 4.76 3.18 -24.25
CA GLU A 339 6.11 3.63 -24.55
C GLU A 339 6.29 4.01 -26.02
N ASN A 340 5.83 3.17 -26.93
CA ASN A 340 5.88 3.43 -28.37
C ASN A 340 5.07 4.66 -28.77
N SER A 341 3.96 4.92 -28.06
CA SER A 341 3.09 6.06 -28.34
C SER A 341 3.63 7.38 -27.79
N LEU A 342 4.36 7.37 -26.66
CA LEU A 342 4.59 8.56 -25.85
C LEU A 342 6.07 8.86 -25.59
N ALA A 343 6.95 7.83 -25.58
CA ALA A 343 8.34 7.95 -25.15
C ALA A 343 9.32 8.10 -26.33
N ASP A 344 10.36 8.90 -26.15
CA ASP A 344 11.52 8.90 -27.02
C ASP A 344 12.38 7.63 -26.85
N LYS A 345 13.37 7.42 -27.71
CA LYS A 345 14.22 6.23 -27.70
C LYS A 345 14.89 6.01 -26.33
N LYS A 346 15.42 7.05 -25.71
CA LYS A 346 16.11 6.96 -24.41
C LYS A 346 15.18 6.50 -23.28
N LEU A 347 13.94 6.98 -23.27
CA LEU A 347 12.94 6.57 -22.28
C LEU A 347 12.44 5.15 -22.52
N ARG A 348 12.38 4.68 -23.78
CA ARG A 348 12.04 3.28 -24.09
C ARG A 348 13.07 2.32 -23.52
N GLU A 349 14.37 2.66 -23.50
CA GLU A 349 15.40 1.85 -22.85
C GLU A 349 15.14 1.61 -21.35
N VAL A 350 14.52 2.59 -20.67
CA VAL A 350 14.06 2.41 -19.28
C VAL A 350 12.95 1.36 -19.22
N GLY A 351 11.99 1.42 -20.12
CA GLY A 351 10.90 0.44 -20.23
C GLY A 351 11.39 -0.97 -20.54
N ASP A 352 12.32 -1.10 -21.51
CA ASP A 352 12.95 -2.38 -21.87
C ASP A 352 13.61 -3.04 -20.66
N LYS A 353 14.34 -2.26 -19.88
CA LYS A 353 14.98 -2.73 -18.65
C LYS A 353 13.94 -3.23 -17.64
N LEU A 354 12.88 -2.47 -17.41
CA LEU A 354 11.82 -2.86 -16.47
C LEU A 354 11.09 -4.13 -16.93
N ARG A 355 10.79 -4.28 -18.21
CA ARG A 355 10.18 -5.49 -18.75
C ARG A 355 11.11 -6.71 -18.64
N SER A 356 12.41 -6.52 -18.85
CA SER A 356 13.44 -7.56 -18.66
C SER A 356 13.51 -8.01 -17.20
N GLU A 357 13.51 -7.07 -16.25
CA GLU A 357 13.47 -7.38 -14.82
C GLU A 357 12.18 -8.14 -14.45
N PHE A 358 11.04 -7.74 -15.03
CA PHE A 358 9.78 -8.45 -14.83
C PHE A 358 9.82 -9.90 -15.34
N ALA A 359 10.40 -10.14 -16.51
CA ALA A 359 10.56 -11.51 -17.06
C ALA A 359 11.40 -12.41 -16.13
N ILE A 360 12.45 -11.86 -15.52
CA ILE A 360 13.27 -12.56 -14.52
C ILE A 360 12.43 -12.91 -13.29
N ILE A 361 11.67 -11.97 -12.76
CA ILE A 361 10.80 -12.20 -11.58
C ILE A 361 9.78 -13.30 -11.86
N LYS A 362 9.10 -13.24 -13.01
CA LYS A 362 8.12 -14.25 -13.42
C LYS A 362 8.72 -15.66 -13.47
N LYS A 363 9.97 -15.80 -13.92
CA LYS A 363 10.71 -17.05 -13.93
C LYS A 363 11.09 -17.51 -12.53
N LEU A 364 11.66 -16.62 -11.71
CA LEU A 364 12.14 -16.95 -10.37
C LEU A 364 11.00 -17.23 -9.38
N ASN A 365 9.89 -16.54 -9.52
CA ASN A 365 8.71 -16.78 -8.68
C ASN A 365 8.20 -18.21 -8.85
N ARG A 366 8.16 -18.74 -10.08
CA ARG A 366 7.82 -20.15 -10.36
C ARG A 366 8.83 -21.16 -9.77
N TYR A 367 10.06 -20.74 -9.55
CA TYR A 367 11.09 -21.57 -8.89
C TYR A 367 10.79 -21.79 -7.41
N ILE A 368 10.22 -20.79 -6.74
CA ILE A 368 9.90 -20.81 -5.30
C ILE A 368 8.50 -21.36 -5.06
N THR A 369 7.55 -20.86 -5.81
CA THR A 369 6.14 -21.27 -5.79
C THR A 369 5.84 -22.05 -7.07
N PRO A 370 6.10 -23.37 -7.12
CA PRO A 370 5.76 -24.19 -8.28
C PRO A 370 4.25 -24.29 -8.54
N ARG A 371 3.44 -23.71 -7.66
CA ARG A 371 2.01 -23.55 -7.84
C ARG A 371 1.75 -22.44 -8.85
N ASP A 372 1.23 -22.82 -9.99
CA ASP A 372 0.60 -21.86 -10.89
C ASP A 372 -0.77 -21.50 -10.30
N ILE A 373 -0.80 -20.44 -9.46
CA ILE A 373 -2.04 -19.97 -8.81
C ILE A 373 -3.14 -19.69 -9.84
N ILE A 374 -2.75 -19.22 -11.03
CA ILE A 374 -3.70 -18.96 -12.11
C ILE A 374 -4.35 -20.27 -12.54
N ASN A 375 -3.58 -21.33 -12.74
CA ASN A 375 -4.12 -22.63 -13.16
C ASN A 375 -4.86 -23.34 -12.03
N GLN A 376 -4.41 -23.22 -10.78
CA GLN A 376 -5.07 -23.82 -9.62
C GLN A 376 -6.36 -23.08 -9.21
N ARG A 377 -6.44 -21.77 -9.42
CA ARG A 377 -7.64 -20.95 -9.14
C ARG A 377 -8.41 -20.66 -10.42
N LYS A 378 -9.05 -21.69 -10.98
CA LYS A 378 -9.80 -21.61 -12.24
C LYS A 378 -10.73 -20.37 -12.32
N LYS A 379 -11.47 -20.05 -11.25
CA LYS A 379 -12.34 -18.86 -11.20
C LYS A 379 -11.54 -17.55 -11.30
N PHE A 380 -10.37 -17.46 -10.67
CA PHE A 380 -9.52 -16.28 -10.75
C PHE A 380 -8.94 -16.11 -12.17
N ARG A 381 -8.43 -17.19 -12.75
CA ARG A 381 -7.95 -17.21 -14.14
C ARG A 381 -9.00 -16.72 -15.12
N THR A 382 -10.20 -17.32 -15.09
CA THR A 382 -11.32 -16.90 -15.95
C THR A 382 -11.64 -15.41 -15.77
N THR A 383 -11.68 -14.96 -14.53
CA THR A 383 -11.93 -13.54 -14.22
C THR A 383 -10.87 -12.59 -14.80
N VAL A 384 -9.59 -12.97 -14.77
CA VAL A 384 -8.50 -12.16 -15.35
C VAL A 384 -8.59 -12.16 -16.87
N LEU A 385 -8.77 -13.33 -17.49
CA LEU A 385 -8.85 -13.45 -18.94
C LEU A 385 -10.04 -12.67 -19.54
N VAL A 386 -11.23 -12.80 -18.95
CA VAL A 386 -12.42 -12.08 -19.43
C VAL A 386 -12.22 -10.55 -19.33
N ARG A 387 -11.55 -10.08 -18.28
CA ARG A 387 -11.29 -8.65 -18.11
C ARG A 387 -10.22 -8.10 -19.02
N ASN A 388 -9.22 -8.91 -19.38
CA ASN A 388 -8.18 -8.49 -20.29
C ASN A 388 -8.78 -8.03 -21.63
N ILE A 389 -9.75 -8.75 -22.17
CA ILE A 389 -10.37 -8.45 -23.47
C ILE A 389 -10.79 -6.98 -23.59
N TYR A 390 -11.51 -6.45 -22.61
CA TYR A 390 -11.96 -5.06 -22.68
C TYR A 390 -10.96 -4.06 -22.10
N SER A 391 -10.12 -4.48 -21.14
CA SER A 391 -9.12 -3.59 -20.56
C SER A 391 -7.98 -3.28 -21.55
N GLU A 392 -7.59 -4.19 -22.40
CA GLU A 392 -6.60 -3.99 -23.45
C GLU A 392 -7.06 -2.92 -24.45
N VAL A 393 -8.33 -3.00 -24.89
CA VAL A 393 -8.92 -1.96 -25.75
C VAL A 393 -8.89 -0.59 -25.08
N LEU A 394 -9.27 -0.53 -23.79
CA LEU A 394 -9.21 0.73 -23.03
C LEU A 394 -7.80 1.25 -22.87
N ASN A 395 -6.80 0.39 -22.68
CA ASN A 395 -5.40 0.77 -22.60
C ASN A 395 -4.90 1.39 -23.92
N ILE A 396 -5.22 0.77 -25.06
CA ILE A 396 -4.83 1.28 -26.40
C ILE A 396 -5.48 2.64 -26.63
N LEU A 397 -6.79 2.77 -26.35
CA LEU A 397 -7.50 4.06 -26.46
C LEU A 397 -6.89 5.13 -25.56
N GLN A 398 -6.55 4.77 -24.31
CA GLN A 398 -5.92 5.69 -23.37
C GLN A 398 -4.55 6.18 -23.88
N ALA A 399 -3.71 5.28 -24.42
CA ALA A 399 -2.42 5.65 -24.99
C ALA A 399 -2.57 6.64 -26.17
N VAL A 400 -3.56 6.41 -27.04
CA VAL A 400 -3.88 7.33 -28.16
C VAL A 400 -4.35 8.70 -27.64
N VAL A 401 -5.23 8.73 -26.64
CA VAL A 401 -5.71 9.99 -26.03
C VAL A 401 -4.57 10.74 -25.38
N MET A 402 -3.68 10.05 -24.62
CA MET A 402 -2.49 10.64 -24.02
C MET A 402 -1.55 11.24 -25.08
N ASN A 403 -1.33 10.55 -26.17
CA ASN A 403 -0.50 11.04 -27.28
C ASN A 403 -1.09 12.31 -27.92
N LYS A 404 -2.41 12.35 -28.19
CA LYS A 404 -3.08 13.55 -28.70
C LYS A 404 -2.94 14.73 -27.74
N ILE A 405 -3.15 14.51 -26.45
CA ILE A 405 -3.05 15.54 -25.42
C ILE A 405 -1.62 16.06 -25.31
N SER A 406 -0.61 15.18 -25.27
CA SER A 406 0.81 15.56 -25.12
C SER A 406 1.32 16.38 -26.29
N LYS A 407 0.92 16.04 -27.52
CA LYS A 407 1.30 16.72 -28.77
C LYS A 407 0.44 17.93 -29.08
N LYS A 408 -0.55 18.27 -28.23
CA LYS A 408 -1.56 19.32 -28.48
C LYS A 408 -2.20 19.24 -29.87
N LYS A 409 -2.33 18.03 -30.43
CA LYS A 409 -2.93 17.75 -31.75
C LYS A 409 -4.46 17.60 -31.63
N PHE A 410 -5.14 18.67 -31.24
CA PHE A 410 -6.61 18.70 -31.15
C PHE A 410 -7.12 20.13 -31.25
N LYS A 411 -8.37 20.29 -31.71
CA LYS A 411 -9.08 21.58 -31.73
C LYS A 411 -9.53 21.93 -30.29
N SER A 412 -9.67 23.24 -30.01
CA SER A 412 -10.08 23.70 -28.66
C SER A 412 -11.38 23.03 -28.18
N ASN A 413 -12.33 22.82 -29.09
CA ASN A 413 -13.61 22.16 -28.78
C ASN A 413 -13.49 20.68 -28.41
N ASP A 414 -12.42 19.99 -28.85
CA ASP A 414 -12.22 18.56 -28.58
C ASP A 414 -11.61 18.32 -27.21
N LYS A 415 -11.10 19.36 -26.54
CA LYS A 415 -10.42 19.24 -25.25
C LYS A 415 -11.28 18.59 -24.17
N LYS A 416 -12.56 18.93 -24.13
CA LYS A 416 -13.52 18.34 -23.20
C LYS A 416 -13.66 16.82 -23.46
N TYR A 417 -13.91 16.45 -24.72
CA TYR A 417 -14.08 15.05 -25.11
C TYR A 417 -12.85 14.20 -24.83
N LEU A 418 -11.63 14.75 -25.08
CA LEU A 418 -10.38 14.04 -24.75
C LEU A 418 -10.20 13.86 -23.24
N ASN A 419 -10.58 14.86 -22.41
CA ASN A 419 -10.54 14.71 -20.96
C ASN A 419 -11.57 13.67 -20.48
N ASP A 420 -12.78 13.69 -21.02
CA ASP A 420 -13.83 12.72 -20.66
C ASP A 420 -13.43 11.31 -21.06
N ALA A 421 -12.86 11.12 -22.25
CA ALA A 421 -12.31 9.83 -22.70
C ALA A 421 -11.17 9.36 -21.80
N MET A 422 -10.27 10.26 -21.38
CA MET A 422 -9.22 9.97 -20.42
C MET A 422 -9.79 9.47 -19.09
N MET A 423 -10.76 10.18 -18.53
CA MET A 423 -11.35 9.83 -17.24
C MET A 423 -12.13 8.51 -17.31
N THR A 424 -12.87 8.29 -18.39
CA THR A 424 -13.60 7.05 -18.64
C THR A 424 -12.64 5.85 -18.77
N SER A 425 -11.54 6.01 -19.53
CA SER A 425 -10.53 4.94 -19.67
C SER A 425 -9.86 4.62 -18.33
N ILE A 426 -9.51 5.64 -17.54
CA ILE A 426 -8.95 5.44 -16.18
C ILE A 426 -9.93 4.64 -15.30
N ALA A 427 -11.19 5.02 -15.29
CA ALA A 427 -12.21 4.34 -14.49
C ALA A 427 -12.40 2.88 -14.94
N GLY A 428 -12.50 2.66 -16.26
CA GLY A 428 -12.67 1.33 -16.85
C GLY A 428 -11.50 0.39 -16.58
N ILE A 429 -10.26 0.85 -16.79
CA ILE A 429 -9.05 0.06 -16.49
C ILE A 429 -8.98 -0.26 -14.99
N SER A 430 -9.32 0.68 -14.12
CA SER A 430 -9.33 0.49 -12.67
C SER A 430 -10.33 -0.57 -12.24
N ALA A 431 -11.54 -0.53 -12.80
CA ALA A 431 -12.59 -1.52 -12.55
C ALA A 431 -12.16 -2.91 -13.04
N ALA A 432 -11.56 -2.99 -14.24
CA ALA A 432 -11.03 -4.23 -14.80
C ALA A 432 -9.94 -4.85 -13.93
N MET A 433 -9.00 -4.04 -13.49
CA MET A 433 -7.88 -4.49 -12.66
C MET A 433 -8.28 -4.71 -11.19
N LYS A 434 -9.47 -4.27 -10.77
CA LYS A 434 -9.87 -4.16 -9.35
C LYS A 434 -8.79 -3.46 -8.55
N ASN A 435 -8.35 -2.34 -9.05
CA ASN A 435 -7.26 -1.59 -8.47
C ASN A 435 -7.50 -0.09 -8.66
N THR A 436 -7.83 0.57 -7.60
CA THR A 436 -8.08 2.01 -7.52
C THR A 436 -6.92 2.75 -6.83
N GLY A 437 -5.77 2.13 -6.88
CA GLY A 437 -4.55 2.68 -6.28
C GLY A 437 -3.93 1.81 -5.21
#